data_2ae193aeaa1c2d1d47a93778f9d52de8
#
_entry.id   2ae193aeaa1c2d1d47a93778f9d52de8
#
_cell.length_a   1.000
_cell.length_b   1.000
_cell.length_c   1.000
_cell.angle_alpha   90.00
_cell.angle_beta   90.00
_cell.angle_gamma   90.00
#
_symmetry.space_group_name_H-M   'P 1'
#
loop_
_entity.id
_entity.type
_entity.pdbx_description
1 polymer ?
#
loop_
_entity_poly.entity_id
_entity_poly.type
_entity_poly.pdbx_seq_one_letter_code
_entity_poly.pdbx_strand_id
1 'polypeptide(L)'
;MIIVTGSFTAEDSFLADALALSLEHVRRSRTESGCLSHAVHQDVENLSRLVFVEEWSDRAALAAHFAVPGSRAFAKAIGKFAAGTPTLSIFEAQRVEL
;
A
#
# COMPACT_ATOMS: atom_id res chain seq x y z
N MET A 1 -14.72 2.19 9.50
CA MET A 1 -13.33 1.77 9.22
C MET A 1 -12.69 2.66 8.17
N ILE A 2 -11.40 2.54 7.98
CA ILE A 2 -10.67 3.28 6.96
C ILE A 2 -10.28 2.32 5.84
N ILE A 3 -10.54 2.71 4.60
CA ILE A 3 -10.03 2.01 3.42
C ILE A 3 -8.99 2.91 2.75
N VAL A 4 -7.85 2.33 2.41
CA VAL A 4 -6.80 3.00 1.65
C VAL A 4 -6.62 2.27 0.33
N THR A 5 -6.60 3.02 -0.75
CA THR A 5 -6.18 2.53 -2.05
C THR A 5 -4.97 3.32 -2.52
N GLY A 6 -4.01 2.63 -3.08
CA GLY A 6 -2.81 3.25 -3.60
C GLY A 6 -2.28 2.50 -4.80
N SER A 7 -1.51 3.16 -5.62
CA SER A 7 -0.86 2.50 -6.74
C SER A 7 0.39 3.24 -7.18
N PHE A 8 1.30 2.50 -7.77
CA PHE A 8 2.39 3.08 -8.55
C PHE A 8 2.79 2.14 -9.68
N THR A 9 3.31 2.70 -10.74
CA THR A 9 3.89 1.94 -11.84
C THR A 9 5.40 1.94 -11.65
N ALA A 10 6.00 0.76 -11.52
CA ALA A 10 7.45 0.66 -11.40
C ALA A 10 8.12 0.83 -12.76
N GLU A 11 9.28 1.48 -12.77
CA GLU A 11 10.20 1.38 -13.90
C GLU A 11 10.51 -0.10 -14.13
N ASP A 12 10.60 -0.55 -15.38
CA ASP A 12 10.80 -1.96 -15.71
C ASP A 12 12.05 -2.54 -15.05
N SER A 13 13.12 -1.79 -14.99
CA SER A 13 14.38 -2.21 -14.34
C SER A 13 14.25 -2.38 -12.83
N PHE A 14 13.23 -1.82 -12.18
CA PHE A 14 12.98 -1.90 -10.75
C PHE A 14 11.82 -2.82 -10.38
N LEU A 15 11.14 -3.43 -11.33
CA LEU A 15 9.91 -4.19 -11.04
C LEU A 15 10.15 -5.31 -10.04
N ALA A 16 11.20 -6.09 -10.21
CA ALA A 16 11.51 -7.20 -9.28
C ALA A 16 11.75 -6.70 -7.86
N ASP A 17 12.51 -5.63 -7.69
CA ASP A 17 12.78 -5.01 -6.39
C ASP A 17 11.50 -4.40 -5.80
N ALA A 18 10.70 -3.76 -6.62
CA ALA A 18 9.41 -3.17 -6.20
C ALA A 18 8.44 -4.23 -5.70
N LEU A 19 8.35 -5.38 -6.37
CA LEU A 19 7.51 -6.51 -5.94
C LEU A 19 7.99 -7.07 -4.60
N ALA A 20 9.28 -7.33 -4.45
CA ALA A 20 9.85 -7.88 -3.23
C ALA A 20 9.63 -6.95 -2.04
N LEU A 21 9.89 -5.66 -2.21
CA LEU A 21 9.74 -4.66 -1.16
C LEU A 21 8.27 -4.42 -0.80
N SER A 22 7.39 -4.45 -1.79
CA SER A 22 5.94 -4.31 -1.59
C SER A 22 5.38 -5.49 -0.78
N LEU A 23 5.81 -6.72 -1.07
CA LEU A 23 5.42 -7.89 -0.28
C LEU A 23 5.92 -7.81 1.17
N GLU A 24 7.15 -7.38 1.39
CA GLU A 24 7.70 -7.15 2.71
C GLU A 24 6.87 -6.12 3.48
N HIS A 25 6.56 -4.99 2.85
CA HIS A 25 5.74 -3.93 3.45
C HIS A 25 4.34 -4.44 3.83
N VAL A 26 3.68 -5.17 2.94
CA VAL A 26 2.35 -5.73 3.18
C VAL A 26 2.36 -6.72 4.35
N ARG A 27 3.33 -7.62 4.37
CA ARG A 27 3.45 -8.65 5.44
C ARG A 27 3.73 -8.03 6.79
N ARG A 28 4.59 -7.02 6.86
CA ARG A 28 4.85 -6.27 8.09
C ARG A 28 3.60 -5.53 8.54
N SER A 29 2.92 -4.84 7.62
CA SER A 29 1.72 -4.06 7.93
C SER A 29 0.63 -4.90 8.56
N ARG A 30 0.48 -6.15 8.13
CA ARG A 30 -0.51 -7.08 8.68
C ARG A 30 -0.30 -7.40 10.17
N THR A 31 0.90 -7.19 10.69
CA THR A 31 1.21 -7.39 12.12
C THR A 31 0.91 -6.17 12.98
N GLU A 32 0.60 -5.04 12.37
CA GLU A 32 0.35 -3.79 13.08
C GLU A 32 -1.05 -3.75 13.67
N SER A 33 -1.17 -3.16 14.86
CA SER A 33 -2.46 -3.04 15.54
C SER A 33 -3.45 -2.24 14.70
N GLY A 34 -4.67 -2.76 14.59
CA GLY A 34 -5.73 -2.13 13.81
C GLY A 34 -5.70 -2.39 12.31
N CYS A 35 -4.70 -3.11 11.81
CA CYS A 35 -4.71 -3.55 10.42
C CYS A 35 -5.72 -4.69 10.25
N LEU A 36 -6.79 -4.42 9.50
CA LEU A 36 -7.82 -5.43 9.21
C LEU A 36 -7.44 -6.25 7.98
N SER A 37 -6.88 -5.60 6.96
CA SER A 37 -6.33 -6.26 5.77
C SER A 37 -5.32 -5.34 5.08
N HIS A 38 -4.40 -5.94 4.39
CA HIS A 38 -3.39 -5.21 3.62
C HIS A 38 -2.89 -6.14 2.51
N ALA A 39 -2.99 -5.71 1.26
CA ALA A 39 -2.60 -6.54 0.13
C ALA A 39 -2.05 -5.70 -1.02
N VAL A 40 -1.19 -6.31 -1.81
CA VAL A 40 -0.68 -5.74 -3.06
C VAL A 40 -1.05 -6.67 -4.22
N HIS A 41 -1.42 -6.07 -5.34
CA HIS A 41 -1.81 -6.76 -6.55
C HIS A 41 -1.09 -6.18 -7.76
N GLN A 42 -0.83 -7.00 -8.75
CA GLN A 42 -0.42 -6.52 -10.07
C GLN A 42 -1.67 -6.29 -10.93
N ASP A 43 -1.67 -5.20 -11.68
CA ASP A 43 -2.69 -4.94 -12.67
C ASP A 43 -2.50 -5.94 -13.84
N VAL A 44 -3.55 -6.69 -14.17
CA VAL A 44 -3.46 -7.71 -15.24
C VAL A 44 -3.26 -7.09 -16.62
N GLU A 45 -3.60 -5.81 -16.79
CA GLU A 45 -3.41 -5.08 -18.05
C GLU A 45 -2.06 -4.35 -18.10
N ASN A 46 -1.38 -4.21 -16.97
CA ASN A 46 -0.05 -3.60 -16.88
C ASN A 46 0.68 -4.16 -15.66
N LEU A 47 1.46 -5.21 -15.85
CA LEU A 47 2.13 -5.94 -14.75
C LEU A 47 3.15 -5.09 -13.99
N SER A 48 3.57 -3.95 -14.53
CA SER A 48 4.44 -3.00 -13.82
C SER A 48 3.66 -2.10 -12.85
N ARG A 49 2.34 -2.09 -12.94
CA ARG A 49 1.47 -1.32 -12.03
C ARG A 49 1.10 -2.17 -10.83
N LEU A 50 1.49 -1.69 -9.63
CA LEU A 50 1.17 -2.34 -8.36
C LEU A 50 0.06 -1.56 -7.66
N VAL A 51 -0.95 -2.27 -7.19
CA VAL A 51 -2.14 -1.69 -6.56
C VAL A 51 -2.26 -2.23 -5.14
N PHE A 52 -2.38 -1.32 -4.17
CA PHE A 52 -2.55 -1.65 -2.75
C PHE A 52 -3.99 -1.40 -2.33
N VAL A 53 -4.54 -2.33 -1.57
CA VAL A 53 -5.83 -2.17 -0.91
C VAL A 53 -5.64 -2.50 0.57
N GLU A 54 -6.04 -1.57 1.43
CA GLU A 54 -5.82 -1.66 2.87
C GLU A 54 -7.12 -1.34 3.61
N GLU A 55 -7.35 -2.06 4.69
CA GLU A 55 -8.44 -1.78 5.62
C GLU A 55 -7.87 -1.62 7.03
N TRP A 56 -8.22 -0.53 7.69
CA TRP A 56 -7.79 -0.19 9.05
C TRP A 56 -9.00 0.06 9.94
N SER A 57 -8.88 -0.30 11.22
CA SER A 57 -9.99 -0.18 12.16
C SER A 57 -10.46 1.27 12.35
N ASP A 58 -9.52 2.21 12.35
CA ASP A 58 -9.78 3.63 12.56
C ASP A 58 -8.62 4.50 12.05
N ARG A 59 -8.80 5.81 12.14
CA ARG A 59 -7.77 6.78 11.71
C ARG A 59 -6.49 6.70 12.53
N ALA A 60 -6.61 6.41 13.83
CA ALA A 60 -5.44 6.33 14.72
C ALA A 60 -4.52 5.16 14.31
N ALA A 61 -5.11 4.02 13.94
CA ALA A 61 -4.35 2.87 13.45
C ALA A 61 -3.60 3.20 12.16
N LEU A 62 -4.25 3.86 11.22
CA LEU A 62 -3.61 4.30 9.97
C LEU A 62 -2.50 5.32 10.24
N ALA A 63 -2.72 6.29 11.11
CA ALA A 63 -1.71 7.27 11.49
C ALA A 63 -0.47 6.59 12.10
N ALA A 64 -0.68 5.61 12.98
CA ALA A 64 0.40 4.83 13.56
C ALA A 64 1.18 4.05 12.49
N HIS A 65 0.47 3.48 11.50
CA HIS A 65 1.08 2.80 10.35
C HIS A 65 2.02 3.73 9.58
N PHE A 66 1.58 4.93 9.27
CA PHE A 66 2.41 5.92 8.56
C PHE A 66 3.63 6.35 9.36
N ALA A 67 3.58 6.27 10.69
CA ALA A 67 4.70 6.63 11.57
C ALA A 67 5.74 5.52 11.74
N VAL A 68 5.43 4.29 11.35
CA VAL A 68 6.37 3.16 11.43
C VAL A 68 7.57 3.44 10.53
N PRO A 69 8.83 3.30 11.03
CA PRO A 69 10.01 3.57 10.20
C PRO A 69 10.05 2.78 8.89
N GLY A 70 9.61 1.51 8.92
CA GLY A 70 9.52 0.69 7.71
C GLY A 70 8.53 1.22 6.68
N SER A 71 7.43 1.84 7.11
CA SER A 71 6.47 2.47 6.19
C SER A 71 7.05 3.72 5.53
N ARG A 72 7.80 4.51 6.28
CA ARG A 72 8.51 5.68 5.73
C ARG A 72 9.59 5.27 4.74
N ALA A 73 10.35 4.23 5.05
CA ALA A 73 11.36 3.69 4.15
C ALA A 73 10.74 3.16 2.87
N PHE A 74 9.59 2.50 2.96
CA PHE A 74 8.85 2.01 1.81
C PHE A 74 8.37 3.17 0.92
N ALA A 75 7.77 4.19 1.50
CA ALA A 75 7.32 5.38 0.74
C ALA A 75 8.48 6.05 -0.01
N LYS A 76 9.64 6.14 0.62
CA LYS A 76 10.85 6.67 -0.03
C LYS A 76 11.31 5.78 -1.18
N ALA A 77 11.28 4.47 -1.01
CA ALA A 77 11.66 3.52 -2.06
C ALA A 77 10.71 3.58 -3.26
N ILE A 78 9.39 3.75 -3.03
CA ILE A 78 8.42 3.96 -4.10
C ILE A 78 8.82 5.17 -4.96
N GLY A 79 9.21 6.26 -4.35
CA GLY A 79 9.68 7.45 -5.06
C GLY A 79 10.86 7.17 -5.98
N LYS A 80 11.71 6.21 -5.62
CA LYS A 80 12.84 5.78 -6.45
C LYS A 80 12.42 4.83 -7.58
N PHE A 81 11.47 3.93 -7.32
CA PHE A 81 11.07 2.88 -8.26
C PHE A 81 10.03 3.35 -9.27
N ALA A 82 9.23 4.35 -8.92
CA ALA A 82 8.07 4.76 -9.71
C ALA A 82 8.43 5.47 -10.99
N ALA A 83 7.75 5.07 -12.07
CA ALA A 83 7.65 5.84 -13.30
C ALA A 83 6.39 6.71 -13.19
N GLY A 84 6.56 7.98 -12.90
CA GLY A 84 5.44 8.89 -12.68
C GLY A 84 5.04 9.01 -11.21
N THR A 85 3.89 9.63 -10.97
CA THR A 85 3.43 9.97 -9.63
C THR A 85 2.61 8.83 -9.02
N PRO A 86 2.99 8.31 -7.84
CA PRO A 86 2.16 7.36 -7.09
C PRO A 86 0.81 7.98 -6.69
N THR A 87 -0.19 7.14 -6.52
CA THR A 87 -1.52 7.55 -6.04
C THR A 87 -1.78 7.01 -4.65
N LEU A 88 -2.53 7.78 -3.86
CA LEU A 88 -3.01 7.35 -2.55
C LEU A 88 -4.35 8.03 -2.27
N SER A 89 -5.35 7.25 -1.89
CA SER A 89 -6.65 7.76 -1.47
C SER A 89 -7.06 7.10 -0.16
N ILE A 90 -7.59 7.90 0.76
CA ILE A 90 -8.01 7.45 2.08
C ILE A 90 -9.50 7.75 2.23
N PHE A 91 -10.28 6.74 2.61
CA PHE A 91 -11.73 6.84 2.75
C PHE A 91 -12.16 6.41 4.15
N GLU A 92 -13.11 7.14 4.72
CA GLU A 92 -13.94 6.57 5.77
C GLU A 92 -15.01 5.72 5.12
N ALA A 93 -15.14 4.47 5.57
CA ALA A 93 -16.01 3.51 4.90
C ALA A 93 -16.91 2.82 5.90
N GLN A 94 -18.12 2.53 5.44
CA GLN A 94 -19.09 1.76 6.18
C GLN A 94 -19.56 0.62 5.29
N ARG A 95 -19.52 -0.60 5.86
CA ARG A 95 -20.03 -1.77 5.15
C ARG A 95 -21.51 -1.65 4.94
N VAL A 96 -21.97 -1.96 3.73
CA VAL A 96 -23.39 -1.94 3.36
C VAL A 96 -23.88 -3.37 3.19
N GLU A 97 -25.03 -3.66 3.78
CA GLU A 97 -25.77 -4.90 3.53
C GLU A 97 -26.88 -4.61 2.50
N LEU A 98 -26.95 -5.40 1.44
CA LEU A 98 -27.94 -5.26 0.38
C LEU A 98 -29.04 -6.31 0.46
#